data_65f9bf91003c87bff04402b1bb7a67a6
#
_entry.id   65f9bf91003c87bff04402b1bb7a67a6
#
_cell.length_a   1.000
_cell.length_b   1.000
_cell.length_c   1.000
_cell.angle_alpha   90.00
_cell.angle_beta   90.00
_cell.angle_gamma   90.00
#
_symmetry.space_group_name_H-M   'P 1'
#
loop_
_entity.id
_entity.type
_entity.pdbx_description
1 polymer ?
#
loop_
_entity_poly.entity_id
_entity_poly.type
_entity_poly.pdbx_seq_one_letter_code
_entity_poly.pdbx_strand_id
1 'polypeptide(L)'
;VAIILFLLPPVPGVPIYLTAGIVLVNSCIDDFGLVGSVGYTICICFILKLVASAVQQKYIGEGLSHYVSIRQLVAINSRMMRTAKLILSDKGVTKEKIFILIGGPDWPTSVLCGVMRLDLIPCLLATSPVIFLIIPTVLSGTFIYLGALPLTEDGLEPYTWAKTASTLCVALSALVQGGAMLLAAYYIERAVQERKEELQHVGYDDEVTAADRITEEKNRIYFEVLDWHRLPLWVKIDLITSLLNMVMSCYIIQIFGHTCFVEYELTYTISEHLGGNALNLVRKTGWLALGMFFFSCTTLYIFKLYAKNASAACYNNLYDHKNSSNAPMVTSSDLLIEDCGPGFSTHIP
;
A
#
# COMPACT_ATOMS: atom_id res chain seq x y z
N VAL A 1 -1.24 21.37 -7.32
CA VAL A 1 -0.37 20.44 -6.54
C VAL A 1 -1.23 19.49 -5.72
N ALA A 2 -2.15 19.96 -4.85
CA ALA A 2 -2.92 19.11 -3.92
C ALA A 2 -3.70 17.97 -4.62
N ILE A 3 -4.38 18.23 -5.73
CA ILE A 3 -5.12 17.19 -6.47
C ILE A 3 -4.18 16.10 -7.02
N ILE A 4 -2.98 16.47 -7.45
CA ILE A 4 -1.97 15.50 -7.92
C ILE A 4 -1.54 14.61 -6.75
N LEU A 5 -1.31 15.18 -5.58
CA LEU A 5 -0.95 14.43 -4.37
C LEU A 5 -2.05 13.44 -3.96
N PHE A 6 -3.32 13.83 -4.04
CA PHE A 6 -4.44 12.91 -3.78
C PHE A 6 -4.53 11.77 -4.81
N LEU A 7 -4.08 11.98 -6.03
CA LEU A 7 -4.11 10.93 -7.07
C LEU A 7 -2.94 9.96 -6.98
N LEU A 8 -1.88 10.29 -6.24
CA LEU A 8 -0.72 9.42 -6.04
C LEU A 8 -1.04 8.31 -5.00
N PRO A 9 -0.83 7.02 -5.34
CA PRO A 9 -1.18 5.89 -4.48
C PRO A 9 -0.61 5.93 -3.06
N PRO A 10 0.67 6.32 -2.84
CA PRO A 10 1.29 6.23 -1.52
C PRO A 10 0.99 7.42 -0.60
N VAL A 11 0.25 8.45 -1.07
CA VAL A 11 0.06 9.67 -0.28
C VAL A 11 -1.28 9.59 0.48
N PRO A 12 -1.26 9.47 1.82
CA PRO A 12 -2.49 9.53 2.62
C PRO A 12 -3.05 10.97 2.66
N GLY A 13 -4.38 11.10 2.84
CA GLY A 13 -5.05 12.40 2.83
C GLY A 13 -4.69 13.29 4.02
N VAL A 14 -4.45 12.71 5.20
CA VAL A 14 -4.17 13.45 6.43
C VAL A 14 -2.99 14.43 6.32
N PRO A 15 -1.80 14.07 5.81
CA PRO A 15 -0.72 15.02 5.56
C PRO A 15 -1.11 16.17 4.61
N ILE A 16 -1.97 15.90 3.62
CA ILE A 16 -2.42 16.94 2.67
C ILE A 16 -3.29 17.96 3.38
N TYR A 17 -4.24 17.53 4.23
CA TYR A 17 -5.10 18.43 4.99
C TYR A 17 -4.30 19.25 6.02
N LEU A 18 -3.35 18.62 6.69
CA LEU A 18 -2.48 19.28 7.66
C LEU A 18 -1.63 20.36 6.98
N THR A 19 -1.00 20.04 5.87
CA THR A 19 -0.20 20.99 5.07
C THR A 19 -1.08 22.12 4.52
N ALA A 20 -2.31 21.81 4.09
CA ALA A 20 -3.25 22.83 3.66
C ALA A 20 -3.58 23.81 4.79
N GLY A 21 -3.78 23.30 6.03
CA GLY A 21 -4.00 24.13 7.22
C GLY A 21 -2.84 25.06 7.53
N ILE A 22 -1.60 24.65 7.25
CA ILE A 22 -0.43 25.51 7.42
C ILE A 22 -0.34 26.55 6.29
N VAL A 23 -0.39 26.09 5.04
CA VAL A 23 -0.05 26.91 3.87
C VAL A 23 -1.19 27.82 3.42
N LEU A 24 -2.41 27.27 3.27
CA LEU A 24 -3.55 28.05 2.76
C LEU A 24 -4.02 29.07 3.81
N VAL A 25 -4.03 28.69 5.09
CA VAL A 25 -4.43 29.64 6.13
C VAL A 25 -3.44 30.79 6.20
N ASN A 26 -2.12 30.53 6.16
CA ASN A 26 -1.13 31.59 6.10
C ASN A 26 -1.30 32.51 4.88
N SER A 27 -1.64 31.94 3.72
CA SER A 27 -1.77 32.74 2.49
C SER A 27 -3.05 33.57 2.43
N CYS A 28 -4.09 33.21 3.17
CA CYS A 28 -5.42 33.84 3.11
C CYS A 28 -5.78 34.64 4.35
N ILE A 29 -4.94 34.62 5.37
CA ILE A 29 -5.27 35.23 6.69
C ILE A 29 -5.46 36.74 6.62
N ASP A 30 -4.73 37.41 5.75
CA ASP A 30 -4.82 38.86 5.55
C ASP A 30 -6.12 39.27 4.85
N ASP A 31 -6.66 38.40 3.98
CA ASP A 31 -7.88 38.68 3.20
C ASP A 31 -9.17 38.31 3.96
N PHE A 32 -9.17 37.17 4.63
CA PHE A 32 -10.40 36.60 5.24
C PHE A 32 -10.36 36.53 6.78
N GLY A 33 -9.28 36.96 7.39
CA GLY A 33 -9.00 36.73 8.81
C GLY A 33 -8.83 35.25 9.14
N LEU A 34 -8.48 34.92 10.39
CA LEU A 34 -8.18 33.56 10.80
C LEU A 34 -9.35 32.60 10.58
N VAL A 35 -10.55 32.93 11.05
CA VAL A 35 -11.73 32.06 10.97
C VAL A 35 -12.16 31.85 9.53
N GLY A 36 -12.17 32.91 8.72
CA GLY A 36 -12.50 32.84 7.31
C GLY A 36 -11.52 31.97 6.51
N SER A 37 -10.22 32.13 6.75
CA SER A 37 -9.17 31.34 6.11
C SER A 37 -9.23 29.85 6.47
N VAL A 38 -9.54 29.52 7.72
CA VAL A 38 -9.77 28.13 8.15
C VAL A 38 -11.00 27.55 7.45
N GLY A 39 -12.13 28.25 7.46
CA GLY A 39 -13.35 27.83 6.79
C GLY A 39 -13.14 27.61 5.29
N TYR A 40 -12.47 28.56 4.62
CA TYR A 40 -12.09 28.44 3.22
C TYR A 40 -11.23 27.19 2.96
N THR A 41 -10.19 26.97 3.77
CA THR A 41 -9.28 25.82 3.64
C THR A 41 -10.03 24.49 3.81
N ILE A 42 -10.94 24.39 4.79
CA ILE A 42 -11.77 23.20 4.99
C ILE A 42 -12.64 22.94 3.76
N CYS A 43 -13.32 23.97 3.23
CA CYS A 43 -14.15 23.83 2.03
C CYS A 43 -13.33 23.37 0.82
N ILE A 44 -12.17 23.97 0.58
CA ILE A 44 -11.28 23.58 -0.53
C ILE A 44 -10.80 22.13 -0.35
N CYS A 45 -10.34 21.74 0.82
CA CYS A 45 -9.90 20.37 1.10
C CYS A 45 -11.03 19.35 0.88
N PHE A 46 -12.25 19.69 1.31
CA PHE A 46 -13.42 18.84 1.13
C PHE A 46 -13.78 18.67 -0.36
N ILE A 47 -13.84 19.75 -1.12
CA ILE A 47 -14.12 19.71 -2.56
C ILE A 47 -13.04 18.91 -3.29
N LEU A 48 -11.77 19.18 -3.01
CA LEU A 48 -10.64 18.47 -3.62
C LEU A 48 -10.68 16.96 -3.30
N LYS A 49 -11.07 16.59 -2.07
CA LYS A 49 -11.24 15.18 -1.69
C LYS A 49 -12.32 14.49 -2.51
N LEU A 50 -13.49 15.12 -2.65
CA LEU A 50 -14.60 14.55 -3.43
C LEU A 50 -14.24 14.45 -4.92
N VAL A 51 -13.61 15.49 -5.48
CA VAL A 51 -13.15 15.48 -6.88
C VAL A 51 -12.10 14.38 -7.09
N ALA A 52 -11.11 14.26 -6.19
CA ALA A 52 -10.10 13.22 -6.27
C ALA A 52 -10.73 11.82 -6.20
N SER A 53 -11.67 11.61 -5.27
CA SER A 53 -12.39 10.33 -5.16
C SER A 53 -13.19 10.01 -6.42
N ALA A 54 -13.83 11.00 -7.03
CA ALA A 54 -14.54 10.82 -8.30
C ALA A 54 -13.59 10.42 -9.44
N VAL A 55 -12.43 11.08 -9.56
CA VAL A 55 -11.42 10.76 -10.56
C VAL A 55 -10.84 9.37 -10.31
N GLN A 56 -10.51 9.04 -9.07
CA GLN A 56 -9.98 7.73 -8.67
C GLN A 56 -10.98 6.61 -9.00
N GLN A 57 -12.25 6.79 -8.70
CA GLN A 57 -13.29 5.81 -8.97
C GLN A 57 -13.59 5.69 -10.46
N LYS A 58 -13.90 6.82 -11.13
CA LYS A 58 -14.42 6.80 -12.49
C LYS A 58 -13.35 6.56 -13.55
N TYR A 59 -12.21 7.19 -13.43
CA TYR A 59 -11.16 7.08 -14.46
C TYR A 59 -10.14 6.00 -14.12
N ILE A 60 -9.64 5.95 -12.89
CA ILE A 60 -8.62 4.98 -12.51
C ILE A 60 -9.26 3.62 -12.24
N GLY A 61 -10.25 3.55 -11.34
CA GLY A 61 -10.86 2.30 -10.90
C GLY A 61 -11.61 1.59 -12.01
N GLU A 62 -12.51 2.27 -12.74
CA GLU A 62 -13.22 1.65 -13.87
C GLU A 62 -12.24 1.27 -15.00
N GLY A 63 -11.22 2.08 -15.29
CA GLY A 63 -10.17 1.73 -16.25
C GLY A 63 -9.43 0.46 -15.85
N LEU A 64 -9.07 0.32 -14.59
CA LEU A 64 -8.39 -0.86 -14.04
C LEU A 64 -9.32 -2.09 -13.99
N SER A 65 -10.64 -1.92 -13.92
CA SER A 65 -11.61 -3.02 -13.89
C SER A 65 -11.58 -3.90 -15.13
N HIS A 66 -11.06 -3.42 -16.26
CA HIS A 66 -10.93 -4.19 -17.49
C HIS A 66 -9.82 -5.26 -17.43
N TYR A 67 -8.85 -5.11 -16.52
CA TYR A 67 -7.73 -6.03 -16.38
C TYR A 67 -8.04 -7.12 -15.35
N VAL A 68 -8.10 -8.39 -15.81
CA VAL A 68 -8.32 -9.55 -14.93
C VAL A 68 -7.29 -9.62 -13.83
N SER A 69 -6.01 -9.34 -14.13
CA SER A 69 -4.92 -9.36 -13.16
C SER A 69 -5.13 -8.35 -12.00
N ILE A 70 -5.74 -7.20 -12.27
CA ILE A 70 -6.06 -6.21 -11.23
C ILE A 70 -7.23 -6.70 -10.38
N ARG A 71 -8.29 -7.23 -11.01
CA ARG A 71 -9.42 -7.82 -10.29
C ARG A 71 -9.00 -9.00 -9.42
N GLN A 72 -8.06 -9.80 -9.89
CA GLN A 72 -7.42 -10.88 -9.15
C GLN A 72 -6.58 -10.34 -7.99
N LEU A 73 -5.74 -9.33 -8.22
CA LEU A 73 -4.88 -8.72 -7.21
C LEU A 73 -5.68 -8.18 -6.02
N VAL A 74 -6.83 -7.55 -6.28
CA VAL A 74 -7.73 -7.06 -5.23
C VAL A 74 -8.63 -8.16 -4.65
N ALA A 75 -8.46 -9.41 -5.09
CA ALA A 75 -9.22 -10.59 -4.64
C ALA A 75 -10.75 -10.36 -4.68
N ILE A 76 -11.26 -9.88 -5.82
CA ILE A 76 -12.66 -9.47 -5.98
C ILE A 76 -13.66 -10.60 -5.62
N ASN A 77 -13.27 -11.86 -5.82
CA ASN A 77 -14.04 -13.04 -5.49
C ASN A 77 -13.93 -13.47 -4.02
N SER A 78 -13.06 -12.81 -3.22
CA SER A 78 -12.97 -13.12 -1.80
C SER A 78 -14.28 -12.81 -1.08
N ARG A 79 -14.56 -13.56 -0.02
CA ARG A 79 -15.75 -13.36 0.80
C ARG A 79 -15.87 -11.92 1.31
N MET A 80 -14.76 -11.34 1.75
CA MET A 80 -14.69 -9.98 2.27
C MET A 80 -15.04 -8.95 1.18
N MET A 81 -14.45 -9.06 -0.02
CA MET A 81 -14.68 -8.12 -1.12
C MET A 81 -16.10 -8.23 -1.69
N ARG A 82 -16.65 -9.44 -1.79
CA ARG A 82 -18.03 -9.64 -2.19
C ARG A 82 -19.01 -9.06 -1.17
N THR A 83 -18.73 -9.20 0.13
CA THR A 83 -19.54 -8.58 1.19
C THR A 83 -19.43 -7.05 1.14
N ALA A 84 -18.24 -6.50 0.97
CA ALA A 84 -18.05 -5.06 0.79
C ALA A 84 -18.82 -4.54 -0.45
N LYS A 85 -18.76 -5.25 -1.57
CA LYS A 85 -19.54 -4.94 -2.78
C LYS A 85 -21.05 -4.95 -2.49
N LEU A 86 -21.53 -5.95 -1.77
CA LEU A 86 -22.95 -6.06 -1.38
C LEU A 86 -23.39 -4.84 -0.58
N ILE A 87 -22.66 -4.47 0.47
CA ILE A 87 -22.96 -3.30 1.32
C ILE A 87 -22.91 -2.00 0.50
N LEU A 88 -21.85 -1.83 -0.29
CA LEU A 88 -21.65 -0.61 -1.08
C LEU A 88 -22.64 -0.47 -2.23
N SER A 89 -23.25 -1.56 -2.70
CA SER A 89 -24.30 -1.56 -3.72
C SER A 89 -25.69 -1.32 -3.17
N ASP A 90 -25.88 -1.33 -1.85
CA ASP A 90 -27.18 -1.06 -1.24
C ASP A 90 -27.73 0.32 -1.66
N LYS A 91 -29.04 0.43 -1.77
CA LYS A 91 -29.70 1.70 -2.13
C LYS A 91 -29.55 2.73 -1.00
N GLY A 92 -29.18 3.95 -1.37
CA GLY A 92 -29.05 5.06 -0.43
C GLY A 92 -27.71 5.11 0.31
N VAL A 93 -27.66 5.97 1.34
CA VAL A 93 -26.50 6.18 2.20
C VAL A 93 -26.76 5.49 3.54
N THR A 94 -26.12 4.35 3.74
CA THR A 94 -26.21 3.58 5.00
C THR A 94 -25.00 3.85 5.89
N LYS A 95 -25.13 3.58 7.19
CA LYS A 95 -24.01 3.75 8.16
C LYS A 95 -22.81 2.86 7.78
N GLU A 96 -23.11 1.62 7.39
CA GLU A 96 -22.14 0.64 6.95
C GLU A 96 -21.31 1.17 5.77
N LYS A 97 -22.00 1.73 4.76
CA LYS A 97 -21.38 2.33 3.58
C LYS A 97 -20.47 3.52 3.96
N ILE A 98 -20.95 4.40 4.84
CA ILE A 98 -20.17 5.55 5.32
C ILE A 98 -18.88 5.10 5.99
N PHE A 99 -18.97 4.16 6.95
CA PHE A 99 -17.78 3.73 7.70
C PHE A 99 -16.80 2.97 6.84
N ILE A 100 -17.24 2.17 5.86
CA ILE A 100 -16.34 1.49 4.90
C ILE A 100 -15.59 2.51 4.05
N LEU A 101 -16.26 3.56 3.57
CA LEU A 101 -15.64 4.55 2.69
C LEU A 101 -14.72 5.54 3.42
N ILE A 102 -15.02 5.87 4.69
CA ILE A 102 -14.17 6.76 5.50
C ILE A 102 -13.07 5.98 6.21
N GLY A 103 -13.37 4.77 6.70
CA GLY A 103 -12.42 3.95 7.45
C GLY A 103 -11.37 3.26 6.59
N GLY A 104 -11.65 3.06 5.30
CA GLY A 104 -10.68 2.52 4.35
C GLY A 104 -9.57 3.53 4.02
N PRO A 105 -8.41 3.04 3.53
CA PRO A 105 -7.38 3.92 3.01
C PRO A 105 -7.91 4.72 1.82
N ASP A 106 -7.66 6.03 1.80
CA ASP A 106 -8.26 6.97 0.84
C ASP A 106 -8.19 6.52 -0.62
N TRP A 107 -6.98 6.27 -1.11
CA TRP A 107 -6.76 5.93 -2.52
C TRP A 107 -7.26 4.53 -2.87
N PRO A 108 -6.89 3.45 -2.15
CA PRO A 108 -7.36 2.11 -2.48
C PRO A 108 -8.88 1.98 -2.43
N THR A 109 -9.53 2.58 -1.45
CA THR A 109 -10.99 2.45 -1.28
C THR A 109 -11.75 3.07 -2.45
N SER A 110 -11.38 4.29 -2.87
CA SER A 110 -12.01 4.95 -4.02
C SER A 110 -11.77 4.18 -5.32
N VAL A 111 -10.55 3.69 -5.55
CA VAL A 111 -10.21 2.89 -6.73
C VAL A 111 -10.96 1.54 -6.73
N LEU A 112 -11.05 0.87 -5.58
CA LEU A 112 -11.81 -0.37 -5.43
C LEU A 112 -13.28 -0.21 -5.76
N CYS A 113 -13.90 0.91 -5.36
CA CYS A 113 -15.27 1.22 -5.77
C CYS A 113 -15.42 1.26 -7.30
N GLY A 114 -14.41 1.79 -8.02
CA GLY A 114 -14.38 1.79 -9.48
C GLY A 114 -14.14 0.39 -10.07
N VAL A 115 -13.20 -0.39 -9.53
CA VAL A 115 -12.93 -1.77 -9.94
C VAL A 115 -14.17 -2.65 -9.77
N MET A 116 -14.93 -2.43 -8.70
CA MET A 116 -16.22 -3.12 -8.44
C MET A 116 -17.38 -2.57 -9.27
N ARG A 117 -17.17 -1.50 -10.06
CA ARG A 117 -18.16 -0.81 -10.89
C ARG A 117 -19.39 -0.33 -10.11
N LEU A 118 -19.13 0.30 -8.95
CA LEU A 118 -20.19 0.89 -8.12
C LEU A 118 -20.60 2.26 -8.65
N ASP A 119 -21.84 2.65 -8.36
CA ASP A 119 -22.35 3.96 -8.72
C ASP A 119 -21.60 5.09 -8.02
N LEU A 120 -21.18 6.10 -8.77
CA LEU A 120 -20.34 7.19 -8.30
C LEU A 120 -21.06 8.05 -7.25
N ILE A 121 -22.31 8.48 -7.52
CA ILE A 121 -23.04 9.44 -6.69
C ILE A 121 -23.29 8.89 -5.28
N PRO A 122 -23.81 7.66 -5.09
CA PRO A 122 -23.98 7.09 -3.75
C PRO A 122 -22.66 6.94 -2.99
N CYS A 123 -21.57 6.62 -3.69
CA CYS A 123 -20.24 6.53 -3.07
C CYS A 123 -19.74 7.90 -2.61
N LEU A 124 -19.87 8.96 -3.43
CA LEU A 124 -19.47 10.32 -3.06
C LEU A 124 -20.29 10.85 -1.88
N LEU A 125 -21.62 10.64 -1.90
CA LEU A 125 -22.48 11.04 -0.80
C LEU A 125 -22.11 10.32 0.51
N ALA A 126 -21.81 9.05 0.45
CA ALA A 126 -21.38 8.29 1.62
C ALA A 126 -19.93 8.62 2.07
N THR A 127 -19.11 9.18 1.18
CA THR A 127 -17.77 9.70 1.52
C THR A 127 -17.86 11.10 2.14
N SER A 128 -18.93 11.87 1.91
CA SER A 128 -19.02 13.26 2.37
C SER A 128 -18.80 13.48 3.88
N PRO A 129 -19.17 12.54 4.81
CA PRO A 129 -18.87 12.71 6.22
C PRO A 129 -17.36 12.69 6.57
N VAL A 130 -16.47 12.48 5.60
CA VAL A 130 -15.00 12.68 5.76
C VAL A 130 -14.68 14.11 6.24
N ILE A 131 -15.60 15.05 6.11
CA ILE A 131 -15.45 16.41 6.63
C ILE A 131 -15.15 16.41 8.14
N PHE A 132 -15.67 15.45 8.90
CA PHE A 132 -15.38 15.28 10.33
C PHE A 132 -13.91 14.90 10.61
N LEU A 133 -13.19 14.36 9.63
CA LEU A 133 -11.75 14.11 9.68
C LEU A 133 -10.96 15.34 9.19
N ILE A 134 -11.46 16.02 8.14
CA ILE A 134 -10.81 17.19 7.55
C ILE A 134 -10.73 18.34 8.55
N ILE A 135 -11.83 18.64 9.25
CA ILE A 135 -11.91 19.76 10.19
C ILE A 135 -10.79 19.71 11.25
N PRO A 136 -10.67 18.68 12.08
CA PRO A 136 -9.62 18.66 13.12
C PRO A 136 -8.22 18.60 12.50
N THR A 137 -8.04 17.99 11.33
CA THR A 137 -6.74 17.91 10.67
C THR A 137 -6.28 19.26 10.14
N VAL A 138 -7.16 20.04 9.50
CA VAL A 138 -6.88 21.40 9.05
C VAL A 138 -6.63 22.32 10.24
N LEU A 139 -7.44 22.23 11.30
CA LEU A 139 -7.23 22.99 12.53
C LEU A 139 -5.88 22.67 13.16
N SER A 140 -5.46 21.42 13.17
CA SER A 140 -4.13 21.05 13.67
C SER A 140 -3.03 21.76 12.88
N GLY A 141 -3.09 21.74 11.54
CA GLY A 141 -2.15 22.47 10.69
C GLY A 141 -2.14 23.98 10.96
N THR A 142 -3.34 24.57 11.11
CA THR A 142 -3.50 25.98 11.47
C THR A 142 -2.84 26.32 12.81
N PHE A 143 -3.02 25.47 13.83
CA PHE A 143 -2.43 25.69 15.15
C PHE A 143 -0.92 25.47 15.16
N ILE A 144 -0.39 24.57 14.32
CA ILE A 144 1.06 24.46 14.09
C ILE A 144 1.59 25.78 13.51
N TYR A 145 0.93 26.34 12.53
CA TYR A 145 1.29 27.63 11.94
C TYR A 145 1.27 28.75 12.98
N LEU A 146 0.19 28.88 13.76
CA LEU A 146 0.07 29.91 14.80
C LEU A 146 1.13 29.77 15.90
N GLY A 147 1.47 28.54 16.29
CA GLY A 147 2.51 28.26 17.29
C GLY A 147 3.94 28.44 16.77
N ALA A 148 4.13 28.62 15.47
CA ALA A 148 5.42 28.89 14.83
C ALA A 148 5.62 30.38 14.52
N LEU A 149 4.63 31.24 14.80
CA LEU A 149 4.78 32.68 14.60
C LEU A 149 5.89 33.28 15.49
N PRO A 150 6.62 34.29 14.97
CA PRO A 150 7.70 34.94 15.74
C PRO A 150 7.16 35.56 17.03
N LEU A 151 8.04 35.69 18.01
CA LEU A 151 7.75 36.37 19.24
C LEU A 151 7.29 37.80 18.99
N THR A 152 6.34 38.30 19.77
CA THR A 152 5.94 39.71 19.79
C THR A 152 7.09 40.60 20.20
N GLU A 153 6.98 41.92 19.95
CA GLU A 153 7.99 42.91 20.36
C GLU A 153 8.34 42.84 21.86
N ASP A 154 7.39 42.40 22.69
CA ASP A 154 7.54 42.16 24.12
C ASP A 154 8.22 40.80 24.45
N GLY A 155 8.66 40.03 23.49
CA GLY A 155 9.30 38.73 23.68
C GLY A 155 8.36 37.58 24.11
N LEU A 156 7.03 37.75 24.00
CA LEU A 156 6.02 36.77 24.36
C LEU A 156 5.59 35.95 23.13
N GLU A 157 5.36 34.63 23.32
CA GLU A 157 4.73 33.80 22.30
C GLU A 157 3.27 34.22 22.12
N PRO A 158 2.83 34.66 20.93
CA PRO A 158 1.48 35.21 20.75
C PRO A 158 0.36 34.16 20.95
N TYR A 159 0.66 32.87 20.79
CA TYR A 159 -0.32 31.78 20.87
C TYR A 159 0.22 30.57 21.65
N THR A 160 0.47 30.74 22.96
CA THR A 160 1.02 29.69 23.85
C THR A 160 0.18 28.41 23.88
N TRP A 161 -1.14 28.54 23.68
CA TRP A 161 -2.10 27.43 23.65
C TRP A 161 -2.11 26.63 22.34
N ALA A 162 -1.54 27.19 21.25
CA ALA A 162 -1.65 26.62 19.90
C ALA A 162 -1.01 25.22 19.80
N LYS A 163 0.12 25.00 20.45
CA LYS A 163 0.80 23.69 20.46
C LYS A 163 -0.08 22.59 21.10
N THR A 164 -0.71 22.92 22.24
CA THR A 164 -1.64 21.99 22.92
C THR A 164 -2.88 21.74 22.09
N ALA A 165 -3.47 22.79 21.52
CA ALA A 165 -4.64 22.67 20.65
C ALA A 165 -4.35 21.82 19.38
N SER A 166 -3.18 22.00 18.75
CA SER A 166 -2.74 21.17 17.63
C SER A 166 -2.67 19.69 18.02
N THR A 167 -2.05 19.37 19.15
CA THR A 167 -1.96 17.99 19.66
C THR A 167 -3.33 17.37 19.89
N LEU A 168 -4.26 18.12 20.48
CA LEU A 168 -5.65 17.67 20.68
C LEU A 168 -6.37 17.41 19.34
N CYS A 169 -6.18 18.28 18.36
CA CYS A 169 -6.75 18.11 17.04
C CYS A 169 -6.18 16.88 16.30
N VAL A 170 -4.87 16.61 16.41
CA VAL A 170 -4.25 15.38 15.89
C VAL A 170 -4.85 14.15 16.57
N ALA A 171 -4.96 14.18 17.90
CA ALA A 171 -5.56 13.06 18.65
C ALA A 171 -7.02 12.82 18.23
N LEU A 172 -7.80 13.88 18.04
CA LEU A 172 -9.18 13.78 17.56
C LEU A 172 -9.25 13.21 16.15
N SER A 173 -8.37 13.66 15.24
CA SER A 173 -8.28 13.09 13.89
C SER A 173 -7.96 11.59 13.91
N ALA A 174 -7.02 11.19 14.76
CA ALA A 174 -6.64 9.79 14.93
C ALA A 174 -7.80 8.94 15.48
N LEU A 175 -8.57 9.47 16.43
CA LEU A 175 -9.76 8.82 16.98
C LEU A 175 -10.86 8.66 15.92
N VAL A 176 -11.12 9.69 15.12
CA VAL A 176 -12.11 9.63 14.04
C VAL A 176 -11.69 8.59 13.00
N GLN A 177 -10.45 8.63 12.53
CA GLN A 177 -9.94 7.68 11.52
C GLN A 177 -9.90 6.25 12.06
N GLY A 178 -9.34 6.04 13.26
CA GLY A 178 -9.24 4.72 13.88
C GLY A 178 -10.62 4.15 14.23
N GLY A 179 -11.52 4.99 14.75
CA GLY A 179 -12.90 4.61 15.02
C GLY A 179 -13.66 4.20 13.76
N ALA A 180 -13.51 4.97 12.67
CA ALA A 180 -14.13 4.64 11.39
C ALA A 180 -13.60 3.31 10.82
N MET A 181 -12.28 3.05 10.94
CA MET A 181 -11.66 1.81 10.50
C MET A 181 -12.17 0.59 11.28
N LEU A 182 -12.29 0.70 12.61
CA LEU A 182 -12.82 -0.37 13.46
C LEU A 182 -14.30 -0.65 13.15
N LEU A 183 -15.10 0.40 12.96
CA LEU A 183 -16.51 0.27 12.59
C LEU A 183 -16.67 -0.32 11.19
N ALA A 184 -15.81 0.03 10.23
CA ALA A 184 -15.80 -0.58 8.90
C ALA A 184 -15.57 -2.10 8.99
N ALA A 185 -14.56 -2.52 9.75
CA ALA A 185 -14.26 -3.94 9.97
C ALA A 185 -15.44 -4.66 10.65
N TYR A 186 -16.01 -4.06 11.67
CA TYR A 186 -17.18 -4.59 12.38
C TYR A 186 -18.39 -4.77 11.45
N TYR A 187 -18.73 -3.77 10.63
CA TYR A 187 -19.88 -3.86 9.73
C TYR A 187 -19.66 -4.88 8.61
N ILE A 188 -18.45 -5.01 8.10
CA ILE A 188 -18.14 -6.05 7.11
C ILE A 188 -18.31 -7.43 7.74
N GLU A 189 -17.73 -7.67 8.93
CA GLU A 189 -17.84 -8.96 9.61
C GLU A 189 -19.29 -9.29 9.96
N ARG A 190 -20.03 -8.32 10.46
CA ARG A 190 -21.47 -8.46 10.77
C ARG A 190 -22.26 -8.82 9.51
N ALA A 191 -22.04 -8.13 8.40
CA ALA A 191 -22.75 -8.42 7.15
C ALA A 191 -22.39 -9.82 6.60
N VAL A 192 -21.14 -10.27 6.78
CA VAL A 192 -20.73 -11.66 6.47
C VAL A 192 -21.57 -12.70 7.20
N GLN A 193 -21.98 -12.39 8.44
CA GLN A 193 -22.76 -13.32 9.28
C GLN A 193 -24.28 -13.19 9.02
N GLU A 194 -24.79 -11.97 8.93
CA GLU A 194 -26.23 -11.71 8.83
C GLU A 194 -26.79 -11.86 7.42
N ARG A 195 -26.00 -11.52 6.38
CA ARG A 195 -26.43 -11.48 4.96
C ARG A 195 -25.89 -12.65 4.15
N LYS A 196 -25.75 -13.84 4.75
CA LYS A 196 -25.20 -15.05 4.08
C LYS A 196 -25.99 -15.44 2.82
N GLU A 197 -27.30 -15.38 2.87
CA GLU A 197 -28.17 -15.73 1.74
C GLU A 197 -27.97 -14.75 0.57
N GLU A 198 -27.98 -13.45 0.84
CA GLU A 198 -27.74 -12.43 -0.18
C GLU A 198 -26.34 -12.55 -0.79
N LEU A 199 -25.34 -12.88 0.04
CA LEU A 199 -23.97 -13.08 -0.41
C LEU A 199 -23.83 -14.27 -1.38
N GLN A 200 -24.67 -15.30 -1.26
CA GLN A 200 -24.72 -16.40 -2.23
C GLN A 200 -25.19 -15.94 -3.61
N HIS A 201 -26.06 -14.95 -3.66
CA HIS A 201 -26.57 -14.39 -4.92
C HIS A 201 -25.61 -13.36 -5.56
N VAL A 202 -24.61 -12.85 -4.81
CA VAL A 202 -23.54 -12.04 -5.41
C VAL A 202 -22.67 -12.97 -6.27
N GLY A 203 -22.80 -12.88 -7.59
CA GLY A 203 -22.07 -13.71 -8.54
C GLY A 203 -20.55 -13.63 -8.35
N TYR A 204 -19.88 -14.73 -8.68
CA TYR A 204 -18.44 -14.73 -8.83
C TYR A 204 -18.06 -14.13 -10.19
N ASP A 205 -16.89 -13.55 -10.26
CA ASP A 205 -16.28 -13.13 -11.52
C ASP A 205 -15.62 -14.37 -12.14
N ASP A 206 -16.21 -14.90 -13.22
CA ASP A 206 -15.78 -16.16 -13.83
C ASP A 206 -14.38 -16.06 -14.42
N GLU A 207 -14.00 -14.89 -15.00
CA GLU A 207 -12.65 -14.67 -15.55
C GLU A 207 -11.60 -14.69 -14.43
N VAL A 208 -11.89 -14.07 -13.30
CA VAL A 208 -11.01 -14.08 -12.12
C VAL A 208 -10.95 -15.49 -11.53
N THR A 209 -12.07 -16.21 -11.46
CA THR A 209 -12.09 -17.59 -10.96
C THR A 209 -11.21 -18.51 -11.82
N ALA A 210 -11.27 -18.35 -13.14
CA ALA A 210 -10.41 -19.11 -14.05
C ALA A 210 -8.92 -18.73 -13.86
N ALA A 211 -8.62 -17.45 -13.73
CA ALA A 211 -7.26 -16.96 -13.47
C ALA A 211 -6.72 -17.43 -12.12
N ASP A 212 -7.55 -17.45 -11.08
CA ASP A 212 -7.19 -17.94 -9.74
C ASP A 212 -6.80 -19.41 -9.76
N ARG A 213 -7.59 -20.26 -10.46
CA ARG A 213 -7.25 -21.69 -10.62
C ARG A 213 -5.90 -21.89 -11.30
N ILE A 214 -5.63 -21.15 -12.38
CA ILE A 214 -4.33 -21.21 -13.06
C ILE A 214 -3.21 -20.77 -12.13
N THR A 215 -3.43 -19.71 -11.35
CA THR A 215 -2.45 -19.18 -10.41
C THR A 215 -2.19 -20.14 -9.24
N GLU A 216 -3.24 -20.77 -8.71
CA GLU A 216 -3.13 -21.79 -7.67
C GLU A 216 -2.35 -23.02 -8.17
N GLU A 217 -2.62 -23.48 -9.38
CA GLU A 217 -1.89 -24.59 -9.98
C GLU A 217 -0.40 -24.25 -10.18
N LYS A 218 -0.11 -23.05 -10.72
CA LYS A 218 1.27 -22.56 -10.85
C LYS A 218 1.96 -22.43 -9.50
N ASN A 219 1.28 -21.91 -8.49
CA ASN A 219 1.83 -21.78 -7.15
C ASN A 219 2.10 -23.15 -6.52
N ARG A 220 1.20 -24.12 -6.70
CA ARG A 220 1.43 -25.49 -6.22
C ARG A 220 2.70 -26.05 -6.84
N ILE A 221 2.83 -26.00 -8.16
CA ILE A 221 4.03 -26.48 -8.87
C ILE A 221 5.28 -25.71 -8.40
N TYR A 222 5.17 -24.39 -8.19
CA TYR A 222 6.26 -23.59 -7.69
C TYR A 222 6.76 -24.07 -6.32
N PHE A 223 5.87 -24.32 -5.37
CA PHE A 223 6.26 -24.81 -4.03
C PHE A 223 6.80 -26.24 -4.10
N GLU A 224 6.26 -27.10 -4.95
CA GLU A 224 6.74 -28.47 -5.09
C GLU A 224 8.13 -28.56 -5.73
N VAL A 225 8.40 -27.72 -6.74
CA VAL A 225 9.73 -27.63 -7.39
C VAL A 225 10.77 -27.04 -6.44
N LEU A 226 10.34 -26.12 -5.56
CA LEU A 226 11.21 -25.47 -4.58
C LEU A 226 11.27 -26.19 -3.23
N ASP A 227 10.73 -27.39 -3.13
CA ASP A 227 10.92 -28.19 -1.93
C ASP A 227 12.43 -28.39 -1.65
N TRP A 228 12.82 -28.11 -0.40
CA TRP A 228 14.22 -28.14 0.02
C TRP A 228 14.95 -29.44 -0.38
N HIS A 229 14.26 -30.58 -0.29
CA HIS A 229 14.86 -31.88 -0.64
C HIS A 229 15.19 -32.01 -2.13
N ARG A 230 14.44 -31.34 -2.99
CA ARG A 230 14.58 -31.39 -4.46
C ARG A 230 15.53 -30.34 -5.02
N LEU A 231 15.84 -29.28 -4.26
CA LEU A 231 16.75 -28.23 -4.70
C LEU A 231 18.17 -28.74 -4.91
N PRO A 232 18.84 -28.35 -6.00
CA PRO A 232 20.23 -28.68 -6.25
C PRO A 232 21.13 -28.04 -5.18
N LEU A 233 22.28 -28.70 -4.91
CA LEU A 233 23.16 -28.29 -3.82
C LEU A 233 23.65 -26.84 -3.93
N TRP A 234 23.96 -26.39 -5.16
CA TRP A 234 24.43 -25.03 -5.39
C TRP A 234 23.37 -23.96 -5.01
N VAL A 235 22.07 -24.22 -5.25
CA VAL A 235 20.98 -23.32 -4.84
C VAL A 235 20.86 -23.26 -3.32
N LYS A 236 21.02 -24.39 -2.63
CA LYS A 236 21.03 -24.45 -1.16
C LYS A 236 22.16 -23.63 -0.57
N ILE A 237 23.37 -23.77 -1.15
CA ILE A 237 24.55 -23.00 -0.73
C ILE A 237 24.31 -21.50 -0.99
N ASP A 238 23.79 -21.15 -2.15
CA ASP A 238 23.45 -19.76 -2.49
C ASP A 238 22.49 -19.12 -1.48
N LEU A 239 21.40 -19.81 -1.16
CA LEU A 239 20.41 -19.35 -0.18
C LEU A 239 21.01 -19.18 1.23
N ILE A 240 21.81 -20.17 1.70
CA ILE A 240 22.45 -20.09 3.02
C ILE A 240 23.46 -18.93 3.03
N THR A 241 24.27 -18.78 1.98
CA THR A 241 25.25 -17.71 1.87
C THR A 241 24.58 -16.34 1.82
N SER A 242 23.48 -16.20 1.05
CA SER A 242 22.68 -14.98 1.00
C SER A 242 22.15 -14.60 2.38
N LEU A 243 21.56 -15.55 3.09
CA LEU A 243 21.00 -15.31 4.43
C LEU A 243 22.11 -14.89 5.41
N LEU A 244 23.23 -15.59 5.42
CA LEU A 244 24.37 -15.25 6.29
C LEU A 244 24.91 -13.86 6.00
N ASN A 245 25.10 -13.50 4.72
CA ASN A 245 25.56 -12.16 4.35
C ASN A 245 24.56 -11.06 4.74
N MET A 246 23.26 -11.31 4.57
CA MET A 246 22.21 -10.36 4.99
C MET A 246 22.26 -10.11 6.49
N VAL A 247 22.28 -11.20 7.28
CA VAL A 247 22.34 -11.14 8.75
C VAL A 247 23.61 -10.44 9.21
N MET A 248 24.78 -10.81 8.64
CA MET A 248 26.06 -10.18 8.98
C MET A 248 26.09 -8.70 8.64
N SER A 249 25.53 -8.30 7.50
CA SER A 249 25.40 -6.88 7.14
C SER A 249 24.59 -6.10 8.18
N CYS A 250 23.44 -6.64 8.62
CA CYS A 250 22.62 -6.02 9.66
C CYS A 250 23.37 -5.90 10.99
N TYR A 251 24.08 -6.94 11.42
CA TYR A 251 24.86 -6.92 12.65
C TYR A 251 26.03 -5.92 12.58
N ILE A 252 26.74 -5.84 11.44
CA ILE A 252 27.81 -4.85 11.27
C ILE A 252 27.26 -3.44 11.43
N ILE A 253 26.12 -3.13 10.82
CA ILE A 253 25.50 -1.80 10.93
C ILE A 253 25.02 -1.53 12.36
N GLN A 254 24.46 -2.53 13.04
CA GLN A 254 23.91 -2.35 14.39
C GLN A 254 24.98 -2.20 15.45
N ILE A 255 26.05 -3.01 15.39
CA ILE A 255 27.13 -3.00 16.40
C ILE A 255 28.14 -1.88 16.11
N PHE A 256 28.47 -1.66 14.85
CA PHE A 256 29.50 -0.73 14.41
C PHE A 256 28.93 0.53 13.72
N GLY A 257 27.67 0.91 13.99
CA GLY A 257 26.99 2.02 13.33
C GLY A 257 27.80 3.31 13.32
N HIS A 258 28.43 3.66 14.43
CA HIS A 258 29.28 4.87 14.55
C HIS A 258 30.51 4.85 13.64
N THR A 259 30.98 3.65 13.24
CA THR A 259 32.10 3.50 12.31
C THR A 259 31.66 3.27 10.87
N CYS A 260 30.36 3.02 10.65
CA CYS A 260 29.80 2.79 9.32
C CYS A 260 29.43 4.09 8.61
N PHE A 261 28.93 5.07 9.36
CA PHE A 261 28.43 6.33 8.82
C PHE A 261 29.11 7.51 9.49
N VAL A 262 29.17 8.63 8.78
CA VAL A 262 29.61 9.91 9.34
C VAL A 262 28.36 10.62 9.87
N GLU A 263 28.45 11.19 11.08
CA GLU A 263 27.41 12.12 11.54
C GLU A 263 27.37 13.32 10.60
N TYR A 264 26.20 13.61 10.06
CA TYR A 264 25.97 14.66 9.08
C TYR A 264 24.88 15.60 9.56
N GLU A 265 25.23 16.86 9.74
CA GLU A 265 24.26 17.92 9.93
C GLU A 265 23.77 18.42 8.57
N LEU A 266 22.44 18.53 8.41
CA LEU A 266 21.81 19.05 7.20
C LEU A 266 22.21 20.52 6.98
N THR A 267 23.14 20.76 6.07
CA THR A 267 23.57 22.07 5.64
C THR A 267 23.24 22.31 4.18
N TYR A 268 23.22 23.58 3.76
CA TYR A 268 22.93 23.93 2.36
C TYR A 268 24.03 23.52 1.39
N THR A 269 25.21 23.17 1.87
CA THR A 269 26.36 22.81 1.04
C THR A 269 27.00 21.48 1.48
N ILE A 270 27.02 20.51 0.59
CA ILE A 270 27.67 19.20 0.81
C ILE A 270 29.19 19.34 0.93
N SER A 271 29.75 20.41 0.34
CA SER A 271 31.20 20.64 0.28
C SER A 271 31.86 20.94 1.64
N GLU A 272 31.15 21.46 2.61
CA GLU A 272 31.72 21.88 3.90
C GLU A 272 32.03 20.70 4.85
N HIS A 273 31.18 19.64 4.82
CA HIS A 273 31.29 18.52 5.77
C HIS A 273 31.73 17.19 5.15
N LEU A 274 31.53 16.97 3.85
CA LEU A 274 31.81 15.71 3.16
C LEU A 274 32.88 15.83 2.06
N GLY A 275 33.61 16.96 2.01
CA GLY A 275 34.61 17.20 0.96
C GLY A 275 34.02 17.22 -0.46
N GLY A 276 32.77 17.66 -0.60
CA GLY A 276 32.07 17.77 -1.88
C GLY A 276 31.52 16.45 -2.46
N ASN A 277 31.66 15.33 -1.74
CA ASN A 277 31.20 14.04 -2.23
C ASN A 277 30.26 13.35 -1.21
N ALA A 278 29.00 13.16 -1.59
CA ALA A 278 28.00 12.48 -0.76
C ALA A 278 28.38 11.03 -0.39
N LEU A 279 29.20 10.37 -1.19
CA LEU A 279 29.67 9.00 -0.91
C LEU A 279 30.57 8.92 0.34
N ASN A 280 31.17 10.04 0.76
CA ASN A 280 31.97 10.12 1.97
C ASN A 280 31.12 10.01 3.27
N LEU A 281 29.78 10.04 3.15
CA LEU A 281 28.87 9.72 4.26
C LEU A 281 29.05 8.30 4.77
N VAL A 282 29.46 7.39 3.90
CA VAL A 282 29.66 5.97 4.20
C VAL A 282 31.16 5.70 4.40
N ARG A 283 31.54 5.29 5.60
CA ARG A 283 32.94 4.89 5.91
C ARG A 283 33.25 3.49 5.38
N LYS A 284 34.51 3.05 5.46
CA LYS A 284 34.96 1.76 4.93
C LYS A 284 34.17 0.56 5.48
N THR A 285 33.86 0.54 6.78
CA THR A 285 33.02 -0.49 7.42
C THR A 285 31.57 -0.46 6.90
N GLY A 286 31.03 0.71 6.65
CA GLY A 286 29.72 0.88 6.02
C GLY A 286 29.68 0.35 4.59
N TRP A 287 30.72 0.62 3.80
CA TRP A 287 30.84 0.06 2.45
C TRP A 287 30.94 -1.47 2.44
N LEU A 288 31.62 -2.07 3.44
CA LEU A 288 31.62 -3.51 3.61
C LEU A 288 30.22 -4.06 3.87
N ALA A 289 29.48 -3.46 4.81
CA ALA A 289 28.13 -3.88 5.13
C ALA A 289 27.17 -3.72 3.93
N LEU A 290 27.25 -2.60 3.21
CA LEU A 290 26.47 -2.37 1.99
C LEU A 290 26.83 -3.35 0.88
N GLY A 291 28.14 -3.66 0.72
CA GLY A 291 28.62 -4.66 -0.25
C GLY A 291 28.02 -6.03 0.04
N MET A 292 28.04 -6.48 1.29
CA MET A 292 27.43 -7.75 1.72
C MET A 292 25.91 -7.75 1.50
N PHE A 293 25.24 -6.63 1.79
CA PHE A 293 23.80 -6.48 1.55
C PHE A 293 23.46 -6.59 0.05
N PHE A 294 24.13 -5.83 -0.81
CA PHE A 294 23.89 -5.87 -2.25
C PHE A 294 24.27 -7.23 -2.86
N PHE A 295 25.32 -7.85 -2.38
CA PHE A 295 25.67 -9.21 -2.78
C PHE A 295 24.54 -10.18 -2.43
N SER A 296 24.04 -10.15 -1.20
CA SER A 296 22.89 -10.97 -0.78
C SER A 296 21.64 -10.70 -1.62
N CYS A 297 21.32 -9.44 -1.91
CA CYS A 297 20.20 -9.10 -2.78
C CYS A 297 20.36 -9.66 -4.20
N THR A 298 21.58 -9.61 -4.74
CA THR A 298 21.89 -10.13 -6.08
C THR A 298 21.72 -11.65 -6.13
N THR A 299 22.25 -12.37 -5.14
CA THR A 299 22.14 -13.83 -5.08
C THR A 299 20.70 -14.28 -4.86
N LEU A 300 19.94 -13.61 -4.01
CA LEU A 300 18.49 -13.85 -3.87
C LEU A 300 17.71 -13.55 -5.17
N TYR A 301 18.14 -12.56 -5.93
CA TYR A 301 17.55 -12.31 -7.24
C TYR A 301 17.84 -13.42 -8.24
N ILE A 302 19.05 -13.96 -8.25
CA ILE A 302 19.43 -15.13 -9.07
C ILE A 302 18.58 -16.34 -8.67
N PHE A 303 18.43 -16.60 -7.36
CA PHE A 303 17.52 -17.63 -6.87
C PHE A 303 16.08 -17.44 -7.38
N LYS A 304 15.55 -16.21 -7.32
CA LYS A 304 14.21 -15.89 -7.83
C LYS A 304 14.06 -16.18 -9.33
N LEU A 305 15.08 -15.87 -10.11
CA LEU A 305 15.12 -16.21 -11.55
C LEU A 305 15.13 -17.72 -11.78
N TYR A 306 15.99 -18.43 -11.05
CA TYR A 306 16.03 -19.90 -11.10
C TYR A 306 14.65 -20.49 -10.75
N ALA A 307 14.05 -20.08 -9.64
CA ALA A 307 12.75 -20.55 -9.18
C ALA A 307 11.65 -20.33 -10.23
N LYS A 308 11.62 -19.14 -10.82
CA LYS A 308 10.68 -18.80 -11.88
C LYS A 308 10.86 -19.67 -13.12
N ASN A 309 12.11 -19.89 -13.57
CA ASN A 309 12.39 -20.65 -14.77
C ASN A 309 12.12 -22.15 -14.55
N ALA A 310 12.54 -22.70 -13.42
CA ALA A 310 12.33 -24.11 -13.07
C ALA A 310 10.82 -24.43 -12.94
N SER A 311 10.05 -23.58 -12.25
CA SER A 311 8.62 -23.78 -12.11
C SER A 311 7.87 -23.62 -13.45
N ALA A 312 8.27 -22.66 -14.30
CA ALA A 312 7.67 -22.48 -15.62
C ALA A 312 7.97 -23.66 -16.55
N ALA A 313 9.19 -24.20 -16.55
CA ALA A 313 9.57 -25.36 -17.32
C ALA A 313 8.76 -26.61 -16.89
N CYS A 314 8.62 -26.83 -15.58
CA CYS A 314 7.82 -27.93 -15.05
C CYS A 314 6.34 -27.79 -15.44
N TYR A 315 5.77 -26.59 -15.30
CA TYR A 315 4.39 -26.30 -15.70
C TYR A 315 4.15 -26.60 -17.19
N ASN A 316 5.04 -26.14 -18.08
CA ASN A 316 4.92 -26.34 -19.52
C ASN A 316 5.02 -27.84 -19.90
N ASN A 317 5.95 -28.56 -19.30
CA ASN A 317 6.09 -30.00 -19.54
C ASN A 317 4.83 -30.78 -19.13
N LEU A 318 4.27 -30.47 -17.96
CA LEU A 318 3.02 -31.09 -17.49
C LEU A 318 1.84 -30.75 -18.42
N TYR A 319 1.79 -29.52 -18.93
CA TYR A 319 0.72 -29.08 -19.83
C TYR A 319 0.83 -29.72 -21.21
N ASP A 320 2.03 -29.84 -21.76
CA ASP A 320 2.28 -30.50 -23.07
C ASP A 320 2.00 -31.99 -23.00
N HIS A 321 2.34 -32.67 -21.91
CA HIS A 321 1.99 -34.05 -21.66
C HIS A 321 0.47 -34.30 -21.59
N LYS A 322 -0.26 -33.37 -20.94
CA LYS A 322 -1.72 -33.41 -20.83
C LYS A 322 -2.43 -33.22 -22.17
N ASN A 323 -1.87 -32.41 -23.05
CA ASN A 323 -2.42 -32.17 -24.38
C ASN A 323 -2.10 -33.29 -25.41
N SER A 324 -0.96 -33.98 -25.24
CA SER A 324 -0.59 -35.08 -26.15
C SER A 324 -1.19 -36.44 -25.76
N SER A 325 -1.62 -36.61 -24.52
CA SER A 325 -2.34 -37.79 -24.08
C SER A 325 -3.85 -37.50 -24.08
N ASN A 326 -4.60 -38.10 -25.03
CA ASN A 326 -6.07 -38.18 -25.01
C ASN A 326 -6.59 -39.05 -23.82
N ALA A 327 -5.95 -39.00 -22.68
CA ALA A 327 -6.32 -39.79 -21.51
C ALA A 327 -7.45 -39.10 -20.71
N PRO A 328 -8.45 -39.89 -20.21
CA PRO A 328 -9.53 -39.36 -19.39
C PRO A 328 -8.96 -38.71 -18.15
N MET A 329 -9.69 -37.68 -17.61
CA MET A 329 -9.36 -36.92 -16.40
C MET A 329 -8.76 -37.81 -15.31
N VAL A 330 -7.46 -37.93 -15.27
CA VAL A 330 -6.73 -38.43 -14.11
C VAL A 330 -6.66 -37.26 -13.16
N THR A 331 -7.23 -37.43 -11.99
CA THR A 331 -7.17 -36.46 -10.88
C THR A 331 -5.71 -36.08 -10.67
N SER A 332 -5.45 -34.77 -10.60
CA SER A 332 -4.12 -34.14 -10.54
C SER A 332 -3.23 -34.55 -9.35
N SER A 333 -3.62 -35.54 -8.58
CA SER A 333 -2.85 -36.15 -7.49
C SER A 333 -1.91 -37.30 -7.93
N ASP A 334 -2.10 -37.84 -9.14
CA ASP A 334 -1.40 -39.06 -9.55
C ASP A 334 -0.37 -38.85 -10.68
N LEU A 335 -0.33 -37.67 -11.29
CA LEU A 335 0.79 -37.26 -12.15
C LEU A 335 1.92 -36.77 -11.27
N LEU A 336 2.62 -37.75 -10.71
CA LEU A 336 3.82 -37.53 -9.92
C LEU A 336 4.82 -36.72 -10.72
N ILE A 337 5.28 -35.62 -10.10
CA ILE A 337 6.39 -34.77 -10.48
C ILE A 337 7.72 -35.57 -10.52
N GLU A 338 7.67 -36.89 -10.57
CA GLU A 338 8.83 -37.76 -10.76
C GLU A 338 9.58 -37.48 -12.07
N ASP A 339 8.86 -36.95 -13.12
CA ASP A 339 9.47 -36.58 -14.40
C ASP A 339 10.12 -35.19 -14.41
N CYS A 340 9.99 -34.38 -13.36
CA CYS A 340 10.72 -33.14 -13.16
C CYS A 340 12.03 -33.36 -12.36
N GLY A 341 12.66 -34.54 -12.49
CA GLY A 341 13.87 -34.96 -11.79
C GLY A 341 15.11 -34.10 -12.13
N PRO A 342 16.21 -34.23 -11.38
CA PRO A 342 17.39 -33.34 -11.36
C PRO A 342 18.27 -33.40 -12.62
N GLY A 343 17.72 -33.78 -13.78
CA GLY A 343 18.43 -33.95 -15.04
C GLY A 343 18.39 -32.75 -15.99
N PHE A 344 18.07 -31.53 -15.54
CA PHE A 344 18.16 -30.35 -16.40
C PHE A 344 19.62 -29.98 -16.65
N SER A 345 20.17 -30.52 -17.72
CA SER A 345 21.42 -30.09 -18.36
C SER A 345 21.29 -28.59 -18.68
N THR A 346 22.13 -27.80 -18.04
CA THR A 346 22.29 -26.37 -18.26
C THR A 346 22.78 -26.10 -19.68
N HIS A 347 21.88 -25.83 -20.61
CA HIS A 347 22.17 -25.00 -21.76
C HIS A 347 21.58 -23.62 -21.45
N ILE A 348 22.40 -22.77 -20.83
CA ILE A 348 22.22 -21.31 -20.81
C ILE A 348 22.91 -20.82 -22.09
N PRO A 349 22.20 -20.08 -22.99
CA PRO A 349 22.84 -19.37 -24.09
C PRO A 349 23.68 -18.19 -23.58
#